data_59ddd40ef95600c82ec0385226cc6018
#
_entry.id   59ddd40ef95600c82ec0385226cc6018
#
_cell.length_a   1.000
_cell.length_b   1.000
_cell.length_c   1.000
_cell.angle_alpha   90.00
_cell.angle_beta   90.00
_cell.angle_gamma   90.00
#
_symmetry.space_group_name_H-M   'P 1'
#
loop_
_entity.id
_entity.type
_entity.pdbx_description
1 polymer ?
#
loop_
_entity_poly.entity_id
_entity_poly.type
_entity_poly.pdbx_seq_one_letter_code
_entity_poly.pdbx_strand_id
1 'polypeptide(L)'
;IPFVSAADLTVSGDDPAVPVRNPLAAEEGHLRTALLPGLLRTARRNLARGVRGVSLFEVGTVFRLTPAGDVEERRRVGIVLTGAVDGGLAGERPADALDAKGAVEELLRDLGVAWSLGDAAPAPFHPSRSALIVVDGAAVGSVGELHPRVAARFDLQDRVAVAELELAALRPATTVAV
;
A
#
# COMPACT_ATOMS: atom_id res chain seq x y z
N ILE A 1 3.20 -13.76 -4.64
CA ILE A 1 2.85 -14.90 -3.76
C ILE A 1 1.92 -14.36 -2.67
N PRO A 2 0.76 -15.00 -2.40
CA PRO A 2 -0.23 -14.49 -1.45
C PRO A 2 0.08 -14.79 0.02
N PHE A 3 1.20 -15.46 0.31
CA PHE A 3 1.59 -15.87 1.65
C PHE A 3 2.52 -14.87 2.32
N VAL A 4 2.35 -14.71 3.63
CA VAL A 4 3.12 -13.79 4.47
C VAL A 4 3.45 -14.42 5.83
N SER A 5 4.49 -13.92 6.48
CA SER A 5 4.82 -14.30 7.86
C SER A 5 3.94 -13.58 8.88
N ALA A 6 3.88 -14.08 10.10
CA ALA A 6 3.23 -13.39 11.20
C ALA A 6 3.84 -11.98 11.45
N ALA A 7 5.16 -11.82 11.21
CA ALA A 7 5.82 -10.53 11.34
C ALA A 7 5.34 -9.50 10.31
N ASP A 8 4.93 -9.95 9.13
CA ASP A 8 4.41 -9.06 8.07
C ASP A 8 3.03 -8.52 8.39
N LEU A 9 2.22 -9.31 9.10
CA LEU A 9 0.89 -8.89 9.50
C LEU A 9 0.91 -7.65 10.40
N THR A 10 1.97 -7.46 11.16
CA THR A 10 2.14 -6.25 12.00
C THR A 10 2.28 -4.95 11.19
N VAL A 11 2.43 -5.05 9.88
CA VAL A 11 2.57 -3.93 8.93
C VAL A 11 1.34 -3.80 8.04
N SER A 12 0.43 -4.76 8.14
CA SER A 12 -0.74 -4.87 7.26
C SER A 12 -2.01 -4.23 7.84
N GLY A 13 -1.91 -3.57 9.01
CA GLY A 13 -3.07 -3.07 9.75
C GLY A 13 -3.70 -4.17 10.63
N ASP A 14 -4.89 -3.91 11.15
CA ASP A 14 -5.58 -4.77 12.13
C ASP A 14 -6.52 -5.81 11.50
N ASP A 15 -6.46 -6.01 10.17
CA ASP A 15 -7.29 -7.00 9.49
C ASP A 15 -6.96 -8.42 9.98
N PRO A 16 -7.95 -9.21 10.44
CA PRO A 16 -7.71 -10.56 10.92
C PRO A 16 -7.24 -11.46 9.76
N ALA A 17 -6.04 -12.02 9.94
CA ALA A 17 -5.38 -12.83 8.93
C ALA A 17 -5.92 -14.25 8.89
N VAL A 18 -5.94 -14.83 7.70
CA VAL A 18 -6.32 -16.23 7.47
C VAL A 18 -5.09 -17.12 7.65
N PRO A 19 -5.05 -18.05 8.64
CA PRO A 19 -3.93 -18.95 8.83
C PRO A 19 -3.92 -20.05 7.75
N VAL A 20 -2.74 -20.43 7.30
CA VAL A 20 -2.53 -21.56 6.38
C VAL A 20 -2.34 -22.84 7.20
N ARG A 21 -3.11 -23.89 6.92
CA ARG A 21 -3.10 -25.15 7.72
C ARG A 21 -1.76 -25.89 7.72
N ASN A 22 -1.11 -25.96 6.56
CA ASN A 22 0.15 -26.70 6.38
C ASN A 22 1.11 -25.84 5.56
N PRO A 23 1.69 -24.76 6.14
CA PRO A 23 2.62 -23.92 5.41
C PRO A 23 3.90 -24.70 5.11
N LEU A 24 4.46 -24.50 3.92
CA LEU A 24 5.74 -25.11 3.52
C LEU A 24 6.93 -24.51 4.28
N ALA A 25 6.77 -23.25 4.72
CA ALA A 25 7.75 -22.53 5.53
C ALA A 25 7.03 -21.64 6.56
N ALA A 26 7.70 -21.33 7.67
CA ALA A 26 7.14 -20.46 8.72
C ALA A 26 6.80 -19.05 8.20
N GLU A 27 7.51 -18.60 7.16
CA GLU A 27 7.30 -17.33 6.47
C GLU A 27 6.02 -17.31 5.60
N GLU A 28 5.36 -18.45 5.43
CA GLU A 28 4.17 -18.64 4.61
C GLU A 28 2.95 -19.03 5.45
N GLY A 29 2.96 -18.69 6.73
CA GLY A 29 1.95 -19.14 7.70
C GLY A 29 0.57 -18.49 7.56
N HIS A 30 0.44 -17.41 6.79
CA HIS A 30 -0.83 -16.68 6.65
C HIS A 30 -1.05 -16.19 5.22
N LEU A 31 -2.31 -16.03 4.84
CA LEU A 31 -2.66 -15.26 3.64
C LEU A 31 -2.48 -13.76 3.93
N ARG A 32 -1.97 -13.01 2.94
CA ARG A 32 -1.69 -11.57 3.07
C ARG A 32 -2.96 -10.77 3.26
N THR A 33 -2.96 -9.84 4.18
CA THR A 33 -4.05 -8.86 4.41
C THR A 33 -3.77 -7.52 3.75
N ALA A 34 -2.53 -7.29 3.26
CA ALA A 34 -2.11 -6.10 2.53
C ALA A 34 -1.09 -6.44 1.45
N LEU A 35 -0.92 -5.56 0.46
CA LEU A 35 0.09 -5.69 -0.61
C LEU A 35 1.45 -5.13 -0.17
N LEU A 36 1.46 -4.15 0.73
CA LEU A 36 2.65 -3.41 1.14
C LEU A 36 3.81 -4.32 1.58
N PRO A 37 3.66 -5.37 2.41
CA PRO A 37 4.79 -6.20 2.81
C PRO A 37 5.56 -6.82 1.64
N GLY A 38 4.85 -7.30 0.62
CA GLY A 38 5.45 -7.86 -0.60
C GLY A 38 6.19 -6.82 -1.43
N LEU A 39 5.59 -5.65 -1.60
CA LEU A 39 6.17 -4.52 -2.31
C LEU A 39 7.43 -3.98 -1.61
N LEU A 40 7.40 -3.84 -0.27
CA LEU A 40 8.55 -3.38 0.52
C LEU A 40 9.75 -4.33 0.41
N ARG A 41 9.51 -5.65 0.47
CA ARG A 41 10.59 -6.62 0.23
C ARG A 41 11.16 -6.53 -1.18
N THR A 42 10.31 -6.27 -2.17
CA THR A 42 10.74 -6.11 -3.54
C THR A 42 11.55 -4.82 -3.72
N ALA A 43 11.11 -3.72 -3.10
CA ALA A 43 11.86 -2.47 -3.08
C ALA A 43 13.25 -2.66 -2.45
N ARG A 44 13.32 -3.28 -1.27
CA ARG A 44 14.59 -3.59 -0.60
C ARG A 44 15.53 -4.40 -1.46
N ARG A 45 15.03 -5.44 -2.15
CA ARG A 45 15.85 -6.27 -3.05
C ARG A 45 16.43 -5.48 -4.23
N ASN A 46 15.67 -4.53 -4.77
CA ASN A 46 16.15 -3.67 -5.86
C ASN A 46 17.23 -2.71 -5.37
N LEU A 47 17.00 -2.02 -4.26
CA LEU A 47 18.00 -1.12 -3.66
C LEU A 47 19.29 -1.87 -3.31
N ALA A 48 19.20 -3.09 -2.75
CA ALA A 48 20.37 -3.92 -2.45
C ALA A 48 21.17 -4.35 -3.70
N ARG A 49 20.59 -4.25 -4.89
CA ARG A 49 21.26 -4.48 -6.18
C ARG A 49 21.83 -3.20 -6.80
N GLY A 50 21.81 -2.08 -6.07
CA GLY A 50 22.38 -0.81 -6.52
C GLY A 50 21.41 0.06 -7.31
N VAL A 51 20.12 -0.28 -7.39
CA VAL A 51 19.09 0.61 -7.96
C VAL A 51 18.94 1.80 -7.04
N ARG A 52 19.07 3.04 -7.55
CA ARG A 52 19.08 4.27 -6.76
C ARG A 52 17.69 4.72 -6.31
N GLY A 53 16.67 4.42 -7.13
CA GLY A 53 15.29 4.75 -6.83
C GLY A 53 14.36 3.63 -7.31
N VAL A 54 13.33 3.36 -6.55
CA VAL A 54 12.37 2.28 -6.80
C VAL A 54 10.97 2.83 -6.80
N SER A 55 10.24 2.59 -7.90
CA SER A 55 8.82 2.87 -8.02
C SER A 55 8.13 1.58 -8.45
N LEU A 56 7.27 1.07 -7.60
CA LEU A 56 6.57 -0.21 -7.80
C LEU A 56 5.08 -0.03 -7.58
N PHE A 57 4.29 -0.80 -8.31
CA PHE A 57 2.88 -1.01 -8.01
C PHE A 57 2.51 -2.48 -8.17
N GLU A 58 1.44 -2.87 -7.51
CA GLU A 58 0.81 -4.19 -7.65
C GLU A 58 -0.69 -4.04 -7.60
N VAL A 59 -1.40 -4.71 -8.51
CA VAL A 59 -2.84 -4.96 -8.39
C VAL A 59 -3.01 -6.42 -8.00
N GLY A 60 -3.47 -6.65 -6.78
CA GLY A 60 -3.48 -8.00 -6.21
C GLY A 60 -4.67 -8.27 -5.30
N THR A 61 -4.84 -9.55 -4.96
CA THR A 61 -5.85 -10.00 -3.99
C THR A 61 -5.22 -10.06 -2.60
N VAL A 62 -5.94 -9.54 -1.62
CA VAL A 62 -5.68 -9.67 -0.19
C VAL A 62 -6.85 -10.41 0.46
N PHE A 63 -6.63 -10.95 1.64
CA PHE A 63 -7.56 -11.85 2.31
C PHE A 63 -7.77 -11.41 3.74
N ARG A 64 -8.98 -11.53 4.23
CA ARG A 64 -9.27 -11.35 5.66
C ARG A 64 -10.26 -12.40 6.16
N LEU A 65 -10.17 -12.71 7.44
CA LEU A 65 -11.16 -13.55 8.11
C LEU A 65 -12.34 -12.67 8.54
N THR A 66 -13.55 -13.05 8.16
CA THR A 66 -14.76 -12.36 8.61
C THR A 66 -15.10 -12.77 10.06
N PRO A 67 -15.92 -12.00 10.78
CA PRO A 67 -16.41 -12.42 12.09
C PRO A 67 -17.20 -13.74 12.10
N ALA A 68 -17.76 -14.13 10.94
CA ALA A 68 -18.44 -15.41 10.75
C ALA A 68 -17.50 -16.59 10.53
N GLY A 69 -16.18 -16.32 10.37
CA GLY A 69 -15.15 -17.33 10.10
C GLY A 69 -14.94 -17.65 8.62
N ASP A 70 -15.58 -16.89 7.72
CA ASP A 70 -15.40 -17.02 6.28
C ASP A 70 -14.19 -16.23 5.81
N VAL A 71 -13.61 -16.65 4.68
CA VAL A 71 -12.53 -15.91 4.01
C VAL A 71 -13.13 -14.93 3.01
N GLU A 72 -12.86 -13.65 3.21
CA GLU A 72 -13.21 -12.60 2.26
C GLU A 72 -11.98 -12.23 1.41
N GLU A 73 -12.16 -12.23 0.09
CA GLU A 73 -11.16 -11.78 -0.88
C GLU A 73 -11.45 -10.35 -1.30
N ARG A 74 -10.41 -9.50 -1.27
CA ARG A 74 -10.49 -8.11 -1.72
C ARG A 74 -9.37 -7.83 -2.71
N ARG A 75 -9.69 -7.08 -3.74
CA ARG A 75 -8.68 -6.60 -4.69
C ARG A 75 -8.24 -5.20 -4.30
N ARG A 76 -6.92 -5.03 -4.21
CA ARG A 76 -6.28 -3.75 -3.91
C ARG A 76 -5.27 -3.35 -4.97
N VAL A 77 -4.98 -2.08 -5.05
CA VAL A 77 -3.78 -1.54 -5.69
C VAL A 77 -2.86 -1.00 -4.61
N GLY A 78 -1.60 -1.43 -4.64
CA GLY A 78 -0.54 -0.96 -3.76
C GLY A 78 0.53 -0.24 -4.56
N ILE A 79 1.10 0.83 -4.00
CA ILE A 79 2.15 1.65 -4.59
C ILE A 79 3.26 1.83 -3.56
N VAL A 80 4.51 1.71 -3.99
CA VAL A 80 5.70 1.99 -3.16
C VAL A 80 6.72 2.77 -3.98
N LEU A 81 7.18 3.90 -3.43
CA LEU A 81 8.27 4.70 -3.97
C LEU A 81 9.32 4.94 -2.85
N THR A 82 10.59 4.76 -3.18
CA THR A 82 11.69 4.97 -2.22
C THR A 82 13.02 5.21 -2.94
N GLY A 83 13.97 5.84 -2.27
CA GLY A 83 15.23 6.24 -2.87
C GLY A 83 15.07 7.46 -3.76
N ALA A 84 15.88 7.56 -4.81
CA ALA A 84 15.90 8.71 -5.72
C ALA A 84 14.72 8.70 -6.70
N VAL A 85 14.02 9.82 -6.81
CA VAL A 85 13.00 10.08 -7.83
C VAL A 85 13.43 11.27 -8.68
N ASP A 86 12.92 11.34 -9.92
CA ASP A 86 13.16 12.48 -10.79
C ASP A 86 12.45 13.73 -10.26
N GLY A 87 13.21 14.75 -9.96
CA GLY A 87 12.72 16.07 -9.53
C GLY A 87 12.60 17.07 -10.69
N GLY A 88 12.65 16.62 -11.94
CA GLY A 88 12.62 17.47 -13.12
C GLY A 88 13.85 18.39 -13.18
N LEU A 89 13.63 19.70 -13.35
CA LEU A 89 14.72 20.68 -13.43
C LEU A 89 15.57 20.79 -12.15
N ALA A 90 15.06 20.32 -11.02
CA ALA A 90 15.80 20.29 -9.75
C ALA A 90 16.72 19.05 -9.62
N GLY A 91 16.70 18.14 -10.59
CA GLY A 91 17.44 16.89 -10.55
C GLY A 91 16.82 15.85 -9.63
N GLU A 92 17.58 14.80 -9.31
CA GLU A 92 17.11 13.73 -8.42
C GLU A 92 16.92 14.24 -6.97
N ARG A 93 15.85 13.77 -6.33
CA ARG A 93 15.57 14.00 -4.91
C ARG A 93 15.04 12.73 -4.24
N PRO A 94 15.06 12.62 -2.91
CA PRO A 94 14.40 11.51 -2.21
C PRO A 94 12.89 11.51 -2.45
N ALA A 95 12.31 10.30 -2.59
CA ALA A 95 10.87 10.12 -2.63
C ALA A 95 10.21 10.57 -1.31
N ASP A 96 9.01 11.13 -1.39
CA ASP A 96 8.24 11.56 -0.24
C ASP A 96 6.72 11.30 -0.39
N ALA A 97 5.93 11.68 0.62
CA ALA A 97 4.49 11.49 0.62
C ALA A 97 3.78 12.10 -0.59
N LEU A 98 4.31 13.20 -1.16
CA LEU A 98 3.69 13.88 -2.29
C LEU A 98 3.84 13.07 -3.59
N ASP A 99 4.89 12.26 -3.70
CA ASP A 99 5.07 11.36 -4.85
C ASP A 99 4.01 10.26 -4.85
N ALA A 100 3.77 9.63 -3.70
CA ALA A 100 2.70 8.64 -3.57
C ALA A 100 1.31 9.26 -3.80
N LYS A 101 1.09 10.49 -3.26
CA LYS A 101 -0.14 11.24 -3.51
C LYS A 101 -0.32 11.54 -4.99
N GLY A 102 0.71 12.01 -5.68
CA GLY A 102 0.67 12.29 -7.11
C GLY A 102 0.29 11.06 -7.94
N ALA A 103 0.87 9.89 -7.62
CA ALA A 103 0.53 8.64 -8.29
C ALA A 103 -0.95 8.23 -8.06
N VAL A 104 -1.47 8.41 -6.84
CA VAL A 104 -2.89 8.17 -6.53
C VAL A 104 -3.78 9.16 -7.27
N GLU A 105 -3.41 10.44 -7.30
CA GLU A 105 -4.14 11.51 -7.99
C GLU A 105 -4.25 11.24 -9.49
N GLU A 106 -3.17 10.81 -10.12
CA GLU A 106 -3.15 10.43 -11.53
C GLU A 106 -4.07 9.22 -11.80
N LEU A 107 -3.94 8.16 -10.99
CA LEU A 107 -4.78 6.98 -11.09
C LEU A 107 -6.28 7.32 -11.00
N LEU A 108 -6.67 8.08 -9.97
CA LEU A 108 -8.08 8.40 -9.72
C LEU A 108 -8.64 9.37 -10.76
N ARG A 109 -7.84 10.31 -11.26
CA ARG A 109 -8.18 11.19 -12.36
C ARG A 109 -8.46 10.40 -13.64
N ASP A 110 -7.58 9.47 -13.98
CA ASP A 110 -7.72 8.66 -15.21
C ASP A 110 -8.92 7.71 -15.14
N LEU A 111 -9.29 7.27 -13.94
CA LEU A 111 -10.52 6.50 -13.69
C LEU A 111 -11.79 7.39 -13.61
N GLY A 112 -11.64 8.71 -13.60
CA GLY A 112 -12.80 9.63 -13.44
C GLY A 112 -13.43 9.57 -12.06
N VAL A 113 -12.68 9.20 -11.02
CA VAL A 113 -13.16 9.07 -9.64
C VAL A 113 -12.90 10.36 -8.87
N ALA A 114 -13.95 10.98 -8.35
CA ALA A 114 -13.83 12.11 -7.43
C ALA A 114 -13.39 11.63 -6.05
N TRP A 115 -12.42 12.30 -5.46
CA TRP A 115 -11.84 11.91 -4.19
C TRP A 115 -11.35 13.09 -3.36
N SER A 116 -11.08 12.85 -2.09
CA SER A 116 -10.47 13.83 -1.17
C SER A 116 -9.53 13.13 -0.20
N LEU A 117 -8.72 13.92 0.50
CA LEU A 117 -7.95 13.45 1.64
C LEU A 117 -8.80 13.59 2.91
N GLY A 118 -8.77 12.56 3.74
CA GLY A 118 -9.37 12.54 5.07
C GLY A 118 -8.33 12.73 6.17
N ASP A 119 -8.62 12.21 7.35
CA ASP A 119 -7.73 12.23 8.52
C ASP A 119 -6.42 11.49 8.27
N ALA A 120 -5.47 11.63 9.21
CA ALA A 120 -4.22 10.90 9.18
C ALA A 120 -4.47 9.39 9.10
N ALA A 121 -3.73 8.71 8.23
CA ALA A 121 -3.84 7.26 8.09
C ALA A 121 -3.34 6.55 9.37
N PRO A 122 -3.96 5.43 9.77
CA PRO A 122 -3.50 4.63 10.91
C PRO A 122 -2.16 3.97 10.62
N ALA A 123 -1.59 3.29 11.62
CA ALA A 123 -0.42 2.43 11.38
C ALA A 123 -0.67 1.50 10.18
N PRO A 124 0.35 1.24 9.36
CA PRO A 124 1.78 1.50 9.55
C PRO A 124 2.30 2.86 9.07
N PHE A 125 1.43 3.82 8.79
CA PHE A 125 1.79 5.11 8.24
C PHE A 125 2.39 6.08 9.28
N HIS A 126 3.10 7.09 8.78
CA HIS A 126 3.62 8.18 9.61
C HIS A 126 2.47 9.11 10.02
N PRO A 127 2.30 9.44 11.32
CA PRO A 127 1.10 10.13 11.82
C PRO A 127 0.86 11.53 11.26
N SER A 128 1.92 12.22 10.81
CA SER A 128 1.82 13.59 10.26
C SER A 128 2.17 13.70 8.77
N ARG A 129 2.46 12.59 8.10
CA ARG A 129 2.78 12.57 6.67
C ARG A 129 1.98 11.49 5.94
N SER A 130 0.72 11.36 6.32
CA SER A 130 -0.21 10.42 5.72
C SER A 130 -1.63 10.92 5.83
N ALA A 131 -2.49 10.38 4.98
CA ALA A 131 -3.92 10.65 5.01
C ALA A 131 -4.71 9.42 4.53
N LEU A 132 -5.95 9.33 4.93
CA LEU A 132 -6.94 8.46 4.32
C LEU A 132 -7.31 9.02 2.93
N ILE A 133 -7.58 8.11 2.00
CA ILE A 133 -8.17 8.43 0.69
C ILE A 133 -9.66 8.19 0.82
N VAL A 134 -10.46 9.21 0.50
CA VAL A 134 -11.92 9.20 0.66
C VAL A 134 -12.59 9.34 -0.71
N VAL A 135 -13.47 8.41 -1.02
CA VAL A 135 -14.34 8.40 -2.22
C VAL A 135 -15.77 8.25 -1.74
N ASP A 136 -16.67 9.11 -2.22
CA ASP A 136 -18.10 9.13 -1.84
C ASP A 136 -18.34 9.14 -0.32
N GLY A 137 -17.46 9.84 0.43
CA GLY A 137 -17.55 9.96 1.88
C GLY A 137 -17.03 8.74 2.66
N ALA A 138 -16.55 7.69 2.00
CA ALA A 138 -15.99 6.49 2.63
C ALA A 138 -14.46 6.43 2.46
N ALA A 139 -13.75 6.01 3.51
CA ALA A 139 -12.32 5.72 3.42
C ALA A 139 -12.10 4.46 2.58
N VAL A 140 -11.38 4.61 1.46
CA VAL A 140 -11.13 3.52 0.49
C VAL A 140 -9.66 3.10 0.46
N GLY A 141 -8.81 3.78 1.19
CA GLY A 141 -7.38 3.50 1.25
C GLY A 141 -6.61 4.52 2.05
N SER A 142 -5.30 4.41 1.97
CA SER A 142 -4.36 5.29 2.65
C SER A 142 -3.20 5.67 1.73
N VAL A 143 -2.65 6.87 1.92
CA VAL A 143 -1.48 7.39 1.19
C VAL A 143 -0.57 8.16 2.13
N GLY A 144 0.73 8.10 1.91
CA GLY A 144 1.70 8.89 2.67
C GLY A 144 3.05 8.20 2.81
N GLU A 145 3.78 8.50 3.87
CA GLU A 145 5.03 7.83 4.21
C GLU A 145 4.79 6.73 5.25
N LEU A 146 5.57 5.67 5.16
CA LEU A 146 5.65 4.70 6.25
C LEU A 146 6.30 5.31 7.49
N HIS A 147 5.89 4.83 8.65
CA HIS A 147 6.60 5.15 9.87
C HIS A 147 8.04 4.62 9.81
N PRO A 148 9.08 5.40 10.18
CA PRO A 148 10.48 4.97 10.04
C PRO A 148 10.80 3.64 10.74
N ARG A 149 10.16 3.35 11.88
CA ARG A 149 10.29 2.06 12.58
C ARG A 149 9.77 0.89 11.76
N VAL A 150 8.78 1.12 10.89
CA VAL A 150 8.24 0.11 9.99
C VAL A 150 9.17 -0.09 8.81
N ALA A 151 9.64 0.99 8.17
CA ALA A 151 10.60 0.94 7.08
C ALA A 151 11.89 0.18 7.50
N ALA A 152 12.40 0.44 8.71
CA ALA A 152 13.58 -0.23 9.25
C ALA A 152 13.41 -1.76 9.39
N ARG A 153 12.20 -2.28 9.61
CA ARG A 153 11.95 -3.75 9.64
C ARG A 153 12.17 -4.43 8.29
N PHE A 154 12.11 -3.65 7.21
CA PHE A 154 12.38 -4.11 5.85
C PHE A 154 13.78 -3.72 5.36
N ASP A 155 14.68 -3.28 6.26
CA ASP A 155 16.02 -2.76 5.92
C ASP A 155 15.97 -1.60 4.91
N LEU A 156 14.93 -0.77 4.96
CA LEU A 156 14.78 0.45 4.17
C LEU A 156 15.23 1.64 5.01
N GLN A 157 16.31 2.31 4.59
CA GLN A 157 16.93 3.42 5.34
C GLN A 157 16.36 4.78 4.92
N ASP A 158 15.91 4.88 3.67
CA ASP A 158 15.32 6.10 3.12
C ASP A 158 13.83 6.22 3.50
N ARG A 159 13.25 7.38 3.20
CA ARG A 159 11.80 7.55 3.24
C ARG A 159 11.14 6.57 2.27
N VAL A 160 10.03 6.03 2.68
CA VAL A 160 9.22 5.13 1.85
C VAL A 160 7.83 5.73 1.72
N ALA A 161 7.53 6.23 0.54
CA ALA A 161 6.22 6.74 0.19
C ALA A 161 5.36 5.57 -0.32
N VAL A 162 4.15 5.45 0.19
CA VAL A 162 3.27 4.31 -0.09
C VAL A 162 1.81 4.73 -0.25
N ALA A 163 1.07 3.94 -1.01
CA ALA A 163 -0.39 3.99 -1.01
C ALA A 163 -0.94 2.56 -1.13
N GLU A 164 -2.11 2.33 -0.54
CA GLU A 164 -2.88 1.11 -0.77
C GLU A 164 -4.38 1.44 -0.78
N LEU A 165 -5.10 1.01 -1.83
CA LEU A 165 -6.49 1.35 -2.09
C LEU A 165 -7.31 0.10 -2.42
N GLU A 166 -8.57 0.09 -1.98
CA GLU A 166 -9.57 -0.92 -2.37
C GLU A 166 -10.02 -0.70 -3.81
N LEU A 167 -9.72 -1.64 -4.70
CA LEU A 167 -10.03 -1.49 -6.14
C LEU A 167 -11.53 -1.45 -6.42
N ALA A 168 -12.34 -2.14 -5.63
CA ALA A 168 -13.80 -2.18 -5.80
C ALA A 168 -14.46 -0.81 -5.58
N ALA A 169 -13.85 0.07 -4.80
CA ALA A 169 -14.32 1.41 -4.51
C ALA A 169 -13.93 2.44 -5.59
N LEU A 170 -13.03 2.07 -6.52
CA LEU A 170 -12.52 2.95 -7.57
C LEU A 170 -13.36 2.84 -8.86
N ARG A 171 -14.66 2.71 -8.74
CA ARG A 171 -15.56 2.70 -9.91
C ARG A 171 -15.93 4.13 -10.27
N PRO A 172 -15.86 4.52 -11.56
CA PRO A 172 -16.40 5.80 -11.99
C PRO A 172 -17.88 5.85 -11.58
N ALA A 173 -18.33 7.02 -11.13
CA ALA A 173 -19.75 7.24 -10.88
C ALA A 173 -20.53 6.87 -12.15
N THR A 174 -21.39 5.86 -12.06
CA THR A 174 -22.23 5.47 -13.19
C THR A 174 -23.18 6.64 -13.48
N THR A 175 -22.85 7.44 -14.48
CA THR A 175 -23.79 8.42 -15.00
C THR A 175 -24.91 7.61 -15.66
N VAL A 176 -25.99 7.36 -14.91
CA VAL A 176 -27.24 6.88 -15.52
C VAL A 176 -27.72 8.03 -16.38
N ALA A 177 -27.46 7.96 -17.69
CA ALA A 177 -28.10 8.84 -18.62
C ALA A 177 -29.61 8.50 -18.59
N VAL A 178 -30.41 9.44 -18.12
CA VAL A 178 -31.88 9.41 -18.21
C VAL A 178 -32.28 9.84 -19.60
#